data_9e31abd027fc703a3cc8a50621be4acf
#
_entry.id   9e31abd027fc703a3cc8a50621be4acf
#
_cell.length_a   1.000
_cell.length_b   1.000
_cell.length_c   1.000
_cell.angle_alpha   90.00
_cell.angle_beta   90.00
_cell.angle_gamma   90.00
#
_symmetry.space_group_name_H-M   'P 1'
#
loop_
_entity.id
_entity.type
_entity.pdbx_description
1 polymer ?
#
loop_
_entity_poly.entity_id
_entity_poly.type
_entity_poly.pdbx_seq_one_letter_code
_entity_poly.pdbx_strand_id
1 'polypeptide(L)'
;MQMQVLSLGMTRTASASITQALSILGYKNVHHGIQAISNPNDWETFSRASDAFFPTLPTYNGKPFGRSDWDRVFGQCEGVTDMGSFFALPLIDAYPDAKVILVERDIESWYASMEEAIFSTTWGWRADLIINVFGRLMGLTGGLTIRKIMLGYYEARNVSEMRSKARDRYRRHYAEIRASVPAERLLNYDVKAGWEPLCAFLGKPVPDVPFPQANKRKEHVARVRAKQDMFLKAMGKRTFRRAMPWILASGAVAVGIWSYQNQERVAMLLADIEAWGRTLKSAWK
;
A
#
# COMPACT_ATOMS: atom_id res chain seq x y z
N MET A 1 18.32 -2.34 -18.33
CA MET A 1 18.32 -0.89 -18.69
C MET A 1 19.19 -0.12 -17.71
N GLN A 2 19.63 1.08 -18.05
CA GLN A 2 20.40 1.91 -17.11
C GLN A 2 19.45 2.87 -16.41
N MET A 3 19.52 2.93 -15.10
CA MET A 3 18.80 3.94 -14.30
C MET A 3 19.29 5.34 -14.66
N GLN A 4 18.38 6.23 -15.04
CA GLN A 4 18.69 7.57 -15.50
C GLN A 4 18.18 8.66 -14.55
N VAL A 5 17.05 8.43 -13.88
CA VAL A 5 16.40 9.45 -13.06
C VAL A 5 15.89 8.85 -11.73
N LEU A 6 16.25 9.49 -10.64
CA LEU A 6 15.77 9.23 -9.29
C LEU A 6 14.94 10.44 -8.82
N SER A 7 13.62 10.32 -8.80
CA SER A 7 12.75 11.34 -8.20
C SER A 7 12.51 10.98 -6.74
N LEU A 8 13.27 11.61 -5.85
CA LEU A 8 13.40 11.25 -4.44
C LEU A 8 12.67 12.21 -3.48
N GLY A 9 11.85 13.13 -3.98
CA GLY A 9 10.93 13.87 -3.11
C GLY A 9 10.04 12.89 -2.33
N MET A 10 9.74 13.22 -1.06
CA MET A 10 8.92 12.36 -0.20
C MET A 10 7.61 11.95 -0.87
N THR A 11 7.09 10.77 -0.54
CA THR A 11 5.73 10.38 -0.95
C THR A 11 4.75 11.53 -0.67
N ARG A 12 3.77 11.75 -1.54
CA ARG A 12 2.80 12.86 -1.50
C ARG A 12 3.34 14.24 -1.89
N THR A 13 4.51 14.32 -2.51
CA THR A 13 5.06 15.54 -3.14
C THR A 13 4.99 15.49 -4.66
N ALA A 14 3.84 15.13 -5.23
CA ALA A 14 3.57 15.02 -6.67
C ALA A 14 4.27 13.86 -7.42
N SER A 15 4.68 12.79 -6.72
CA SER A 15 5.37 11.63 -7.34
C SER A 15 4.63 11.06 -8.55
N ALA A 16 3.29 10.97 -8.51
CA ALA A 16 2.49 10.49 -9.65
C ALA A 16 2.56 11.43 -10.87
N SER A 17 2.59 12.76 -10.65
CA SER A 17 2.77 13.74 -11.74
C SER A 17 4.15 13.61 -12.36
N ILE A 18 5.20 13.45 -11.54
CA ILE A 18 6.56 13.23 -12.02
C ILE A 18 6.69 11.91 -12.79
N THR A 19 6.08 10.83 -12.29
CA THR A 19 6.05 9.55 -13.02
C THR A 19 5.47 9.72 -14.41
N GLN A 20 4.34 10.40 -14.52
CA GLN A 20 3.69 10.66 -15.80
C GLN A 20 4.53 11.60 -16.68
N ALA A 21 5.13 12.65 -16.11
CA ALA A 21 6.00 13.56 -16.84
C ALA A 21 7.22 12.85 -17.42
N LEU A 22 7.91 12.03 -16.64
CA LEU A 22 9.04 11.22 -17.11
C LEU A 22 8.62 10.26 -18.24
N SER A 23 7.43 9.64 -18.13
CA SER A 23 6.92 8.79 -19.20
C SER A 23 6.65 9.56 -20.50
N ILE A 24 6.10 10.78 -20.41
CA ILE A 24 5.90 11.67 -21.57
C ILE A 24 7.25 12.06 -22.19
N LEU A 25 8.28 12.29 -21.37
CA LEU A 25 9.64 12.60 -21.83
C LEU A 25 10.40 11.38 -22.41
N GLY A 26 9.73 10.22 -22.50
CA GLY A 26 10.25 9.01 -23.15
C GLY A 26 11.05 8.07 -22.23
N TYR A 27 11.08 8.31 -20.91
CA TYR A 27 11.68 7.36 -19.97
C TYR A 27 10.82 6.10 -19.86
N LYS A 28 11.46 4.94 -20.00
CA LYS A 28 10.79 3.63 -20.00
C LYS A 28 10.67 3.08 -18.58
N ASN A 29 9.53 2.45 -18.32
CA ASN A 29 9.29 1.73 -17.05
C ASN A 29 9.59 2.58 -15.80
N VAL A 30 9.07 3.80 -15.73
CA VAL A 30 9.23 4.64 -14.53
C VAL A 30 8.49 4.01 -13.37
N HIS A 31 9.24 3.51 -12.37
CA HIS A 31 8.66 2.81 -11.22
C HIS A 31 7.97 3.79 -10.27
N HIS A 32 6.76 3.43 -9.87
CA HIS A 32 5.98 4.11 -8.82
C HIS A 32 5.40 3.08 -7.85
N GLY A 33 5.29 3.40 -6.56
CA GLY A 33 4.84 2.47 -5.53
C GLY A 33 3.51 1.75 -5.80
N ILE A 34 2.63 2.33 -6.64
CA ILE A 34 1.39 1.65 -7.07
C ILE A 34 1.70 0.37 -7.87
N GLN A 35 2.79 0.32 -8.62
CA GLN A 35 3.18 -0.86 -9.41
C GLN A 35 3.62 -2.02 -8.52
N ALA A 36 4.26 -1.74 -7.40
CA ALA A 36 4.67 -2.75 -6.42
C ALA A 36 3.46 -3.54 -5.84
N ILE A 37 2.26 -2.95 -5.84
CA ILE A 37 1.05 -3.63 -5.37
C ILE A 37 0.76 -4.90 -6.16
N SER A 38 1.15 -4.94 -7.42
CA SER A 38 0.88 -6.05 -8.35
C SER A 38 2.03 -7.04 -8.47
N ASN A 39 3.19 -6.75 -7.85
CA ASN A 39 4.38 -7.59 -7.94
C ASN A 39 4.87 -8.02 -6.54
N PRO A 40 4.61 -9.27 -6.11
CA PRO A 40 5.05 -9.78 -4.82
C PRO A 40 6.58 -9.74 -4.61
N ASN A 41 7.38 -9.89 -5.67
CA ASN A 41 8.83 -9.89 -5.60
C ASN A 41 9.40 -8.51 -5.20
N ASP A 42 8.73 -7.43 -5.58
CA ASP A 42 9.12 -6.08 -5.18
C ASP A 42 9.05 -5.94 -3.66
N TRP A 43 7.99 -6.47 -3.04
CA TRP A 43 7.80 -6.41 -1.58
C TRP A 43 8.86 -7.20 -0.81
N GLU A 44 9.29 -8.34 -1.33
CA GLU A 44 10.40 -9.09 -0.73
C GLU A 44 11.69 -8.26 -0.75
N THR A 45 12.02 -7.68 -1.90
CA THR A 45 13.21 -6.83 -2.05
C THR A 45 13.15 -5.61 -1.13
N PHE A 46 12.03 -4.90 -1.07
CA PHE A 46 11.85 -3.77 -0.14
C PHE A 46 11.92 -4.19 1.34
N SER A 47 11.41 -5.37 1.68
CA SER A 47 11.52 -5.90 3.05
C SER A 47 12.97 -6.17 3.43
N ARG A 48 13.76 -6.79 2.53
CA ARG A 48 15.21 -7.03 2.73
C ARG A 48 15.99 -5.71 2.83
N ALA A 49 15.68 -4.74 1.96
CA ALA A 49 16.28 -3.40 2.03
C ALA A 49 15.99 -2.74 3.37
N SER A 50 14.75 -2.87 3.90
CA SER A 50 14.42 -2.33 5.22
C SER A 50 15.27 -2.95 6.34
N ASP A 51 15.50 -4.26 6.28
CA ASP A 51 16.36 -4.96 7.24
C ASP A 51 17.83 -4.54 7.13
N ALA A 52 18.28 -4.15 5.95
CA ALA A 52 19.64 -3.71 5.71
C ALA A 52 19.90 -2.27 6.18
N PHE A 53 18.91 -1.37 6.00
CA PHE A 53 19.14 0.08 6.14
C PHE A 53 18.47 0.74 7.36
N PHE A 54 17.53 0.09 8.05
CA PHE A 54 16.82 0.72 9.17
C PHE A 54 17.16 0.09 10.53
N PRO A 55 18.14 0.66 11.26
CA PRO A 55 18.65 0.08 12.51
C PRO A 55 17.59 -0.02 13.63
N THR A 56 16.53 0.75 13.57
CA THR A 56 15.46 0.75 14.57
C THR A 56 14.48 -0.41 14.43
N LEU A 57 14.54 -1.14 13.33
CA LEU A 57 13.69 -2.30 13.13
C LEU A 57 14.19 -3.53 13.93
N PRO A 58 13.29 -4.31 14.55
CA PRO A 58 13.66 -5.55 15.23
C PRO A 58 14.32 -6.58 14.31
N THR A 59 14.07 -6.46 12.99
CA THR A 59 14.61 -7.37 11.98
C THR A 59 15.87 -6.83 11.29
N TYR A 60 16.42 -5.71 11.78
CA TYR A 60 17.65 -5.12 11.25
C TYR A 60 18.80 -6.12 11.30
N ASN A 61 19.55 -6.21 10.20
CA ASN A 61 20.65 -7.15 10.09
C ASN A 61 21.95 -6.54 9.53
N GLY A 62 21.89 -5.28 9.04
CA GLY A 62 23.03 -4.55 8.48
C GLY A 62 23.76 -5.27 7.33
N LYS A 63 23.12 -6.24 6.68
CA LYS A 63 23.74 -6.98 5.57
C LYS A 63 23.97 -6.06 4.37
N PRO A 64 25.04 -6.30 3.59
CA PRO A 64 25.26 -5.58 2.36
C PRO A 64 24.04 -5.67 1.43
N PHE A 65 23.64 -4.52 0.91
CA PHE A 65 22.53 -4.40 -0.01
C PHE A 65 22.87 -3.30 -1.02
N GLY A 66 23.11 -3.67 -2.26
CA GLY A 66 23.64 -2.78 -3.26
C GLY A 66 22.85 -2.80 -4.57
N ARG A 67 23.50 -2.31 -5.63
CA ARG A 67 22.90 -2.19 -6.98
C ARG A 67 22.27 -3.49 -7.46
N SER A 68 22.97 -4.62 -7.32
CA SER A 68 22.47 -5.93 -7.76
C SER A 68 21.18 -6.36 -7.07
N ASP A 69 20.97 -5.93 -5.81
CA ASP A 69 19.72 -6.19 -5.09
C ASP A 69 18.61 -5.25 -5.57
N TRP A 70 18.93 -3.96 -5.80
CA TRP A 70 18.00 -2.99 -6.35
C TRP A 70 17.57 -3.33 -7.79
N ASP A 71 18.46 -3.88 -8.60
CA ASP A 71 18.17 -4.27 -9.98
C ASP A 71 17.12 -5.39 -10.07
N ARG A 72 16.82 -6.10 -8.99
CA ARG A 72 15.67 -7.05 -8.92
C ARG A 72 14.31 -6.35 -9.09
N VAL A 73 14.21 -5.10 -8.65
CA VAL A 73 13.00 -4.27 -8.77
C VAL A 73 13.16 -3.26 -9.90
N PHE A 74 14.32 -2.61 -9.98
CA PHE A 74 14.54 -1.44 -10.84
C PHE A 74 15.37 -1.72 -12.08
N GLY A 75 15.87 -2.94 -12.27
CA GLY A 75 16.78 -3.26 -13.38
C GLY A 75 16.21 -3.07 -14.78
N GLN A 76 14.87 -3.04 -14.91
CA GLN A 76 14.17 -2.72 -16.15
C GLN A 76 13.62 -1.29 -16.18
N CYS A 77 13.97 -0.44 -15.21
CA CYS A 77 13.45 0.91 -15.07
C CYS A 77 14.52 1.95 -15.47
N GLU A 78 14.10 3.00 -16.14
CA GLU A 78 14.92 4.19 -16.40
C GLU A 78 14.66 5.31 -15.39
N GLY A 79 13.59 5.20 -14.59
CA GLY A 79 13.26 6.14 -13.54
C GLY A 79 12.61 5.49 -12.31
N VAL A 80 12.85 6.06 -11.14
CA VAL A 80 12.25 5.65 -9.87
C VAL A 80 11.61 6.85 -9.19
N THR A 81 10.41 6.64 -8.63
CA THR A 81 9.66 7.67 -7.89
C THR A 81 9.02 7.06 -6.64
N ASP A 82 8.36 7.86 -5.81
CA ASP A 82 7.49 7.45 -4.71
C ASP A 82 8.18 6.54 -3.67
N MET A 83 8.08 5.22 -3.82
CA MET A 83 8.68 4.26 -2.87
C MET A 83 10.20 4.38 -2.77
N GLY A 84 10.87 4.82 -3.85
CA GLY A 84 12.31 5.05 -3.83
C GLY A 84 12.73 6.12 -2.80
N SER A 85 11.88 7.06 -2.46
CA SER A 85 12.20 8.11 -1.51
C SER A 85 12.54 7.59 -0.10
N PHE A 86 11.98 6.47 0.32
CA PHE A 86 12.33 5.85 1.60
C PHE A 86 13.77 5.28 1.64
N PHE A 87 14.35 5.06 0.48
CA PHE A 87 15.70 4.51 0.32
C PHE A 87 16.59 5.46 -0.48
N ALA A 88 16.41 6.77 -0.31
CA ALA A 88 17.03 7.79 -1.14
C ALA A 88 18.56 7.68 -1.19
N LEU A 89 19.24 7.69 -0.04
CA LEU A 89 20.70 7.62 0.02
C LEU A 89 21.23 6.30 -0.56
N PRO A 90 20.71 5.12 -0.19
CA PRO A 90 21.09 3.86 -0.81
C PRO A 90 20.90 3.80 -2.33
N LEU A 91 19.86 4.47 -2.87
CA LEU A 91 19.64 4.52 -4.32
C LEU A 91 20.59 5.49 -5.00
N ILE A 92 20.93 6.61 -4.39
CA ILE A 92 21.95 7.54 -4.89
C ILE A 92 23.30 6.85 -5.02
N ASP A 93 23.67 6.04 -4.01
CA ASP A 93 24.91 5.27 -3.99
C ASP A 93 24.90 4.15 -5.03
N ALA A 94 23.77 3.46 -5.19
CA ALA A 94 23.63 2.35 -6.15
C ALA A 94 23.62 2.82 -7.61
N TYR A 95 23.16 4.05 -7.88
CA TYR A 95 23.02 4.63 -9.22
C TYR A 95 23.70 6.01 -9.32
N PRO A 96 25.05 6.05 -9.22
CA PRO A 96 25.80 7.29 -9.12
C PRO A 96 25.69 8.21 -10.35
N ASP A 97 25.31 7.68 -11.51
CA ASP A 97 25.16 8.45 -12.75
C ASP A 97 23.75 9.02 -12.94
N ALA A 98 22.77 8.57 -12.15
CA ALA A 98 21.39 8.98 -12.29
C ALA A 98 21.21 10.44 -11.85
N LYS A 99 20.41 11.21 -12.59
CA LYS A 99 19.97 12.56 -12.21
C LYS A 99 18.95 12.47 -11.09
N VAL A 100 19.03 13.35 -10.10
CA VAL A 100 18.15 13.38 -8.94
C VAL A 100 17.18 14.56 -9.04
N ILE A 101 15.89 14.27 -8.95
CA ILE A 101 14.82 15.29 -8.89
C ILE A 101 14.27 15.30 -7.47
N LEU A 102 14.29 16.47 -6.84
CA LEU A 102 13.86 16.65 -5.46
C LEU A 102 12.68 17.63 -5.41
N VAL A 103 11.48 17.08 -5.42
CA VAL A 103 10.25 17.88 -5.26
C VAL A 103 9.98 18.07 -3.79
N GLU A 104 9.97 19.32 -3.35
CA GLU A 104 9.64 19.69 -1.99
C GLU A 104 8.28 20.39 -1.94
N ARG A 105 7.57 20.25 -0.87
CA ARG A 105 6.27 20.85 -0.63
C ARG A 105 6.26 21.50 0.74
N ASP A 106 5.39 22.48 0.96
CA ASP A 106 5.11 22.99 2.30
C ASP A 106 4.85 21.85 3.29
N ILE A 107 5.57 21.85 4.41
CA ILE A 107 5.63 20.71 5.32
C ILE A 107 4.29 20.41 5.99
N GLU A 108 3.47 21.42 6.28
CA GLU A 108 2.17 21.19 6.90
C GLU A 108 1.16 20.65 5.88
N SER A 109 1.21 21.16 4.66
CA SER A 109 0.43 20.65 3.54
C SER A 109 0.82 19.21 3.19
N TRP A 110 2.11 18.89 3.26
CA TRP A 110 2.61 17.54 3.11
C TRP A 110 2.13 16.62 4.24
N TYR A 111 2.32 17.03 5.49
CA TYR A 111 1.91 16.23 6.65
C TYR A 111 0.41 15.93 6.65
N ALA A 112 -0.42 16.94 6.38
CA ALA A 112 -1.86 16.72 6.25
C ALA A 112 -2.22 15.71 5.14
N SER A 113 -1.48 15.72 4.03
CA SER A 113 -1.65 14.74 2.96
C SER A 113 -1.18 13.33 3.35
N MET A 114 -0.09 13.22 4.11
CA MET A 114 0.41 11.94 4.64
C MET A 114 -0.56 11.35 5.67
N GLU A 115 -1.06 12.16 6.59
CA GLU A 115 -2.01 11.71 7.60
C GLU A 115 -3.27 11.14 6.95
N GLU A 116 -3.88 11.90 6.03
CA GLU A 116 -5.14 11.49 5.40
C GLU A 116 -4.97 10.30 4.45
N ALA A 117 -3.93 10.31 3.60
CA ALA A 117 -3.81 9.36 2.52
C ALA A 117 -3.04 8.08 2.91
N ILE A 118 -2.12 8.16 3.87
CA ILE A 118 -1.19 7.07 4.18
C ILE A 118 -1.37 6.61 5.63
N PHE A 119 -1.16 7.50 6.63
CA PHE A 119 -1.17 7.06 8.02
C PHE A 119 -2.52 6.51 8.45
N SER A 120 -3.61 7.22 8.16
CA SER A 120 -4.97 6.78 8.51
C SER A 120 -5.49 5.59 7.69
N THR A 121 -4.90 5.32 6.53
CA THR A 121 -5.32 4.19 5.66
C THR A 121 -4.46 2.94 5.83
N THR A 122 -3.21 3.10 6.31
CA THR A 122 -2.29 1.99 6.53
C THR A 122 -2.38 1.45 7.97
N TRP A 123 -2.86 2.25 8.92
CA TRP A 123 -3.13 1.86 10.31
C TRP A 123 -4.60 2.06 10.67
N GLY A 124 -5.03 1.39 11.74
CA GLY A 124 -6.42 1.36 12.19
C GLY A 124 -7.07 0.00 11.94
N TRP A 125 -8.20 -0.27 12.58
CA TRP A 125 -8.80 -1.59 12.68
C TRP A 125 -9.05 -2.29 11.34
N ARG A 126 -9.46 -1.56 10.30
CA ARG A 126 -9.66 -2.13 8.95
C ARG A 126 -8.35 -2.60 8.32
N ALA A 127 -7.33 -1.75 8.37
CA ALA A 127 -6.00 -2.09 7.87
C ALA A 127 -5.38 -3.23 8.69
N ASP A 128 -5.58 -3.22 10.00
CA ASP A 128 -5.10 -4.26 10.90
C ASP A 128 -5.73 -5.62 10.58
N LEU A 129 -7.03 -5.65 10.37
CA LEU A 129 -7.73 -6.87 9.96
C LEU A 129 -7.25 -7.38 8.59
N ILE A 130 -7.12 -6.48 7.61
CA ILE A 130 -6.68 -6.83 6.26
C ILE A 130 -5.22 -7.30 6.27
N ILE A 131 -4.32 -6.57 6.91
CA ILE A 131 -2.88 -6.81 6.84
C ILE A 131 -2.47 -7.96 7.76
N ASN A 132 -2.91 -7.94 9.03
CA ASN A 132 -2.41 -8.88 10.04
C ASN A 132 -3.14 -10.23 10.02
N VAL A 133 -4.41 -10.26 9.59
CA VAL A 133 -5.20 -11.50 9.55
C VAL A 133 -5.27 -12.02 8.12
N PHE A 134 -5.99 -11.34 7.25
CA PHE A 134 -6.24 -11.85 5.90
C PHE A 134 -4.99 -11.86 5.03
N GLY A 135 -4.14 -10.82 5.12
CA GLY A 135 -2.90 -10.75 4.37
C GLY A 135 -1.98 -11.93 4.70
N ARG A 136 -1.81 -12.25 5.98
CA ARG A 136 -1.01 -13.40 6.41
C ARG A 136 -1.59 -14.74 5.93
N LEU A 137 -2.90 -14.91 6.06
CA LEU A 137 -3.58 -16.15 5.60
C LEU A 137 -3.49 -16.35 4.08
N MET A 138 -3.32 -15.28 3.32
CA MET A 138 -3.22 -15.32 1.86
C MET A 138 -1.78 -15.20 1.35
N GLY A 139 -0.78 -15.08 2.21
CA GLY A 139 0.62 -14.88 1.82
C GLY A 139 0.89 -13.48 1.22
N LEU A 140 0.03 -12.49 1.47
CA LEU A 140 0.20 -11.14 0.95
C LEU A 140 1.09 -10.32 1.90
N THR A 141 2.31 -10.05 1.48
CA THR A 141 3.34 -9.38 2.32
C THR A 141 3.35 -7.86 2.20
N GLY A 142 2.77 -7.29 1.13
CA GLY A 142 2.87 -5.87 0.82
C GLY A 142 2.43 -4.93 1.95
N GLY A 143 1.32 -5.24 2.63
CA GLY A 143 0.84 -4.43 3.74
C GLY A 143 1.78 -4.44 4.95
N LEU A 144 2.37 -5.59 5.26
CA LEU A 144 3.37 -5.71 6.33
C LEU A 144 4.67 -5.00 5.95
N THR A 145 5.10 -5.15 4.71
CA THR A 145 6.33 -4.52 4.20
C THR A 145 6.22 -2.99 4.18
N ILE A 146 5.11 -2.42 3.74
CA ILE A 146 4.95 -0.94 3.77
C ILE A 146 4.97 -0.41 5.21
N ARG A 147 4.34 -1.10 6.17
CA ARG A 147 4.44 -0.73 7.60
C ARG A 147 5.87 -0.80 8.11
N LYS A 148 6.58 -1.85 7.77
CA LYS A 148 7.99 -2.05 8.13
C LYS A 148 8.86 -0.92 7.57
N ILE A 149 8.76 -0.61 6.27
CA ILE A 149 9.46 0.51 5.63
C ILE A 149 9.20 1.81 6.39
N MET A 150 7.93 2.12 6.63
CA MET A 150 7.56 3.38 7.26
C MET A 150 8.06 3.47 8.71
N LEU A 151 7.89 2.43 9.51
CA LEU A 151 8.38 2.42 10.89
C LEU A 151 9.91 2.55 10.93
N GLY A 152 10.62 1.83 10.05
CA GLY A 152 12.07 1.93 9.95
C GLY A 152 12.53 3.30 9.50
N TYR A 153 11.95 3.84 8.44
CA TYR A 153 12.29 5.14 7.87
C TYR A 153 12.06 6.31 8.84
N TYR A 154 10.95 6.28 9.58
CA TYR A 154 10.64 7.30 10.59
C TYR A 154 11.29 7.00 11.96
N GLU A 155 12.11 5.94 12.06
CA GLU A 155 12.77 5.54 13.31
C GLU A 155 11.77 5.35 14.46
N ALA A 156 10.61 4.76 14.17
CA ALA A 156 9.46 4.68 15.07
C ALA A 156 9.08 3.24 15.39
N ARG A 157 8.59 2.99 16.60
CA ARG A 157 8.09 1.68 17.05
C ARG A 157 6.58 1.49 16.79
N ASN A 158 5.88 2.59 16.61
CA ASN A 158 4.44 2.59 16.37
C ASN A 158 4.00 3.84 15.59
N VAL A 159 2.73 3.87 15.16
CA VAL A 159 2.19 4.97 14.35
C VAL A 159 2.14 6.31 15.08
N SER A 160 1.97 6.34 16.41
CA SER A 160 1.96 7.58 17.20
C SER A 160 3.34 8.23 17.21
N GLU A 161 4.37 7.42 17.46
CA GLU A 161 5.77 7.85 17.41
C GLU A 161 6.19 8.28 15.99
N MET A 162 5.71 7.58 14.96
CA MET A 162 5.94 7.96 13.57
C MET A 162 5.33 9.34 13.26
N ARG A 163 4.10 9.60 13.71
CA ARG A 163 3.44 10.91 13.53
C ARG A 163 4.22 12.04 14.19
N SER A 164 4.73 11.82 15.39
CA SER A 164 5.53 12.85 16.10
C SER A 164 6.85 13.16 15.40
N LYS A 165 7.49 12.16 14.79
CA LYS A 165 8.80 12.30 14.12
C LYS A 165 8.69 12.71 12.65
N ALA A 166 7.50 12.68 12.06
CA ALA A 166 7.34 12.81 10.61
C ALA A 166 7.88 14.13 10.04
N ARG A 167 7.64 15.25 10.73
CA ARG A 167 8.11 16.57 10.27
C ARG A 167 9.62 16.70 10.33
N ASP A 168 10.24 16.19 11.38
CA ASP A 168 11.69 16.24 11.52
C ASP A 168 12.38 15.32 10.53
N ARG A 169 11.81 14.12 10.29
CA ARG A 169 12.31 13.23 9.26
C ARG A 169 12.17 13.82 7.86
N TYR A 170 11.07 14.55 7.59
CA TYR A 170 10.89 15.28 6.34
C TYR A 170 12.03 16.29 6.11
N ARG A 171 12.33 17.15 7.09
CA ARG A 171 13.41 18.14 6.98
C ARG A 171 14.78 17.45 6.76
N ARG A 172 15.07 16.42 7.56
CA ARG A 172 16.31 15.63 7.43
C ARG A 172 16.45 15.00 6.06
N HIS A 173 15.39 14.42 5.51
CA HIS A 173 15.38 13.81 4.18
C HIS A 173 15.90 14.76 3.10
N TYR A 174 15.36 15.95 3.03
CA TYR A 174 15.78 16.93 2.02
C TYR A 174 17.19 17.45 2.27
N ALA A 175 17.58 17.67 3.51
CA ALA A 175 18.93 18.09 3.86
C ALA A 175 19.98 17.02 3.51
N GLU A 176 19.72 15.77 3.86
CA GLU A 176 20.58 14.62 3.57
C GLU A 176 20.81 14.43 2.07
N ILE A 177 19.75 14.49 1.25
CA ILE A 177 19.88 14.35 -0.21
C ILE A 177 20.68 15.52 -0.81
N ARG A 178 20.39 16.76 -0.40
CA ARG A 178 21.13 17.94 -0.87
C ARG A 178 22.61 17.89 -0.51
N ALA A 179 22.96 17.32 0.64
CA ALA A 179 24.34 17.13 1.04
C ALA A 179 25.06 16.00 0.30
N SER A 180 24.31 15.00 -0.21
CA SER A 180 24.87 13.80 -0.82
C SER A 180 24.98 13.86 -2.35
N VAL A 181 24.25 14.78 -3.00
CA VAL A 181 24.18 14.84 -4.47
C VAL A 181 24.85 16.10 -4.98
N PRO A 182 25.84 15.99 -5.89
CA PRO A 182 26.44 17.15 -6.55
C PRO A 182 25.40 18.03 -7.27
N ALA A 183 25.63 19.35 -7.27
CA ALA A 183 24.65 20.33 -7.77
C ALA A 183 24.26 20.09 -9.23
N GLU A 184 25.19 19.64 -10.06
CA GLU A 184 24.97 19.33 -11.49
C GLU A 184 24.07 18.11 -11.72
N ARG A 185 23.91 17.25 -10.72
CA ARG A 185 23.03 16.07 -10.75
C ARG A 185 21.72 16.29 -9.99
N LEU A 186 21.53 17.42 -9.30
CA LEU A 186 20.40 17.69 -8.44
C LEU A 186 19.50 18.80 -9.00
N LEU A 187 18.24 18.49 -9.21
CA LEU A 187 17.20 19.49 -9.48
C LEU A 187 16.29 19.65 -8.24
N ASN A 188 16.37 20.80 -7.57
CA ASN A 188 15.29 21.19 -6.66
C ASN A 188 14.14 21.71 -7.50
N TYR A 189 13.03 20.98 -7.52
CA TYR A 189 11.98 21.19 -8.49
C TYR A 189 10.65 21.57 -7.84
N ASP A 190 10.09 22.70 -8.28
CA ASP A 190 8.68 23.06 -8.04
C ASP A 190 7.84 22.63 -9.23
N VAL A 191 6.88 21.71 -9.01
CA VAL A 191 5.98 21.22 -10.07
C VAL A 191 5.11 22.31 -10.70
N LYS A 192 4.93 23.45 -10.03
CA LYS A 192 4.22 24.61 -10.56
C LYS A 192 5.00 25.33 -11.67
N ALA A 193 6.31 25.15 -11.71
CA ALA A 193 7.14 25.71 -12.77
C ALA A 193 6.96 25.02 -14.13
N GLY A 194 6.24 23.88 -14.17
CA GLY A 194 5.91 23.19 -15.42
C GLY A 194 7.11 22.51 -16.08
N TRP A 195 7.07 22.39 -17.40
CA TRP A 195 8.04 21.61 -18.17
C TRP A 195 9.44 22.17 -18.21
N GLU A 196 9.59 23.48 -18.34
CA GLU A 196 10.85 24.13 -18.71
C GLU A 196 12.04 23.72 -17.82
N PRO A 197 12.01 23.90 -16.48
CA PRO A 197 13.15 23.55 -15.66
C PRO A 197 13.43 22.04 -15.62
N LEU A 198 12.40 21.22 -15.71
CA LEU A 198 12.54 19.76 -15.77
C LEU A 198 13.21 19.33 -17.07
N CYS A 199 12.76 19.85 -18.20
CA CYS A 199 13.29 19.53 -19.52
C CYS A 199 14.73 20.03 -19.70
N ALA A 200 15.02 21.26 -19.28
CA ALA A 200 16.37 21.81 -19.27
C ALA A 200 17.34 20.93 -18.47
N PHE A 201 16.96 20.55 -17.26
CA PHE A 201 17.77 19.66 -16.42
C PHE A 201 17.99 18.29 -17.04
N LEU A 202 16.95 17.69 -17.61
CA LEU A 202 17.03 16.34 -18.20
C LEU A 202 17.64 16.32 -19.60
N GLY A 203 17.81 17.47 -20.26
CA GLY A 203 18.27 17.58 -21.65
C GLY A 203 17.23 17.05 -22.64
N LYS A 204 15.94 17.33 -22.39
CA LYS A 204 14.83 16.89 -23.23
C LYS A 204 14.08 18.11 -23.82
N PRO A 205 13.49 17.96 -25.01
CA PRO A 205 12.61 19.00 -25.53
C PRO A 205 11.35 19.17 -24.65
N VAL A 206 10.83 20.39 -24.61
CA VAL A 206 9.56 20.68 -23.92
C VAL A 206 8.40 20.08 -24.74
N PRO A 207 7.56 19.22 -24.14
CA PRO A 207 6.41 18.64 -24.83
C PRO A 207 5.30 19.66 -25.08
N ASP A 208 4.61 19.51 -26.19
CA ASP A 208 3.43 20.34 -26.53
C ASP A 208 2.14 19.77 -25.87
N VAL A 209 2.22 19.54 -24.57
CA VAL A 209 1.08 19.11 -23.75
C VAL A 209 1.18 19.75 -22.37
N PRO A 210 0.06 20.01 -21.67
CA PRO A 210 0.10 20.54 -20.32
C PRO A 210 0.90 19.62 -19.36
N PHE A 211 1.58 20.23 -18.36
CA PHE A 211 2.27 19.45 -17.34
C PHE A 211 1.27 18.57 -16.55
N PRO A 212 1.57 17.28 -16.30
CA PRO A 212 0.64 16.36 -15.68
C PRO A 212 0.25 16.77 -14.26
N GLN A 213 -1.04 16.76 -13.98
CA GLN A 213 -1.62 17.03 -12.67
C GLN A 213 -2.33 15.76 -12.13
N ALA A 214 -1.54 14.77 -11.69
CA ALA A 214 -2.04 13.45 -11.27
C ALA A 214 -2.57 13.40 -9.82
N ASN A 215 -2.67 14.54 -9.11
CA ASN A 215 -2.92 14.57 -7.68
C ASN A 215 -4.34 14.96 -7.29
N LYS A 216 -5.24 14.02 -7.42
CA LYS A 216 -6.54 14.14 -6.76
C LYS A 216 -6.48 13.38 -5.40
N ARG A 217 -6.09 14.10 -4.35
CA ARG A 217 -5.96 13.59 -2.96
C ARG A 217 -7.21 12.81 -2.52
N LYS A 218 -8.40 13.40 -2.72
CA LYS A 218 -9.67 12.77 -2.36
C LYS A 218 -9.92 11.46 -3.13
N GLU A 219 -9.56 11.42 -4.41
CA GLU A 219 -9.70 10.20 -5.24
C GLU A 219 -8.79 9.06 -4.78
N HIS A 220 -7.56 9.39 -4.33
CA HIS A 220 -6.65 8.37 -3.80
C HIS A 220 -7.23 7.72 -2.54
N VAL A 221 -7.66 8.51 -1.56
CA VAL A 221 -8.28 8.01 -0.32
C VAL A 221 -9.53 7.19 -0.61
N ALA A 222 -10.41 7.70 -1.48
CA ALA A 222 -11.61 6.98 -1.89
C ALA A 222 -11.28 5.64 -2.55
N ARG A 223 -10.27 5.61 -3.42
CA ARG A 223 -9.81 4.39 -4.10
C ARG A 223 -9.24 3.35 -3.13
N VAL A 224 -8.43 3.79 -2.15
CA VAL A 224 -7.89 2.89 -1.12
C VAL A 224 -9.02 2.32 -0.28
N ARG A 225 -9.93 3.17 0.21
CA ARG A 225 -11.08 2.73 1.01
C ARG A 225 -12.01 1.78 0.23
N ALA A 226 -12.31 2.08 -1.03
CA ALA A 226 -13.10 1.21 -1.88
C ALA A 226 -12.45 -0.17 -2.09
N LYS A 227 -11.12 -0.21 -2.28
CA LYS A 227 -10.38 -1.48 -2.34
C LYS A 227 -10.44 -2.25 -1.03
N GLN A 228 -10.29 -1.58 0.11
CA GLN A 228 -10.42 -2.20 1.43
C GLN A 228 -11.84 -2.78 1.63
N ASP A 229 -12.88 -2.01 1.31
CA ASP A 229 -14.27 -2.46 1.42
C ASP A 229 -14.57 -3.65 0.50
N MET A 230 -14.08 -3.59 -0.75
CA MET A 230 -14.21 -4.71 -1.70
C MET A 230 -13.51 -5.97 -1.17
N PHE A 231 -12.30 -5.83 -0.63
CA PHE A 231 -11.55 -6.94 -0.07
C PHE A 231 -12.27 -7.55 1.14
N LEU A 232 -12.72 -6.74 2.08
CA LEU A 232 -13.47 -7.20 3.26
C LEU A 232 -14.78 -7.89 2.89
N LYS A 233 -15.53 -7.36 1.92
CA LYS A 233 -16.75 -7.99 1.39
C LYS A 233 -16.45 -9.34 0.73
N ALA A 234 -15.40 -9.42 -0.09
CA ALA A 234 -15.02 -10.67 -0.75
C ALA A 234 -14.59 -11.73 0.27
N MET A 235 -13.81 -11.34 1.28
CA MET A 235 -13.39 -12.24 2.35
C MET A 235 -14.56 -12.68 3.23
N GLY A 236 -15.46 -11.74 3.59
CA GLY A 236 -16.68 -12.08 4.34
C GLY A 236 -17.53 -13.13 3.63
N LYS A 237 -17.77 -12.96 2.32
CA LYS A 237 -18.50 -13.97 1.51
C LYS A 237 -17.78 -15.32 1.49
N ARG A 238 -16.45 -15.34 1.32
CA ARG A 238 -15.65 -16.59 1.26
C ARG A 238 -15.66 -17.31 2.60
N THR A 239 -15.48 -16.56 3.71
CA THR A 239 -15.52 -17.12 5.07
C THR A 239 -16.91 -17.65 5.40
N PHE A 240 -17.96 -16.91 5.09
CA PHE A 240 -19.34 -17.32 5.30
C PHE A 240 -19.68 -18.61 4.53
N ARG A 241 -19.32 -18.67 3.23
CA ARG A 241 -19.52 -19.88 2.41
C ARG A 241 -18.78 -21.11 2.96
N ARG A 242 -17.59 -20.95 3.53
CA ARG A 242 -16.82 -22.03 4.14
C ARG A 242 -17.35 -22.45 5.50
N ALA A 243 -17.85 -21.50 6.29
CA ALA A 243 -18.43 -21.76 7.61
C ALA A 243 -19.87 -22.30 7.55
N MET A 244 -20.60 -21.98 6.48
CA MET A 244 -22.01 -22.36 6.32
C MET A 244 -22.28 -23.87 6.51
N PRO A 245 -21.53 -24.81 5.91
CA PRO A 245 -21.76 -26.24 6.13
C PRO A 245 -21.61 -26.64 7.61
N TRP A 246 -20.63 -26.04 8.31
CA TRP A 246 -20.41 -26.32 9.73
C TRP A 246 -21.49 -25.71 10.62
N ILE A 247 -21.98 -24.51 10.28
CA ILE A 247 -23.11 -23.88 10.98
C ILE A 247 -24.37 -24.72 10.81
N LEU A 248 -24.64 -25.18 9.60
CA LEU A 248 -25.80 -26.05 9.33
C LEU A 248 -25.66 -27.40 10.04
N ALA A 249 -24.48 -28.01 10.01
CA ALA A 249 -24.24 -29.27 10.68
C ALA A 249 -24.41 -29.15 12.20
N SER A 250 -23.84 -28.09 12.82
CA SER A 250 -24.02 -27.86 14.26
C SER A 250 -25.46 -27.53 14.62
N GLY A 251 -26.17 -26.78 13.77
CA GLY A 251 -27.61 -26.53 13.94
C GLY A 251 -28.43 -27.81 13.87
N ALA A 252 -28.16 -28.69 12.90
CA ALA A 252 -28.84 -29.99 12.77
C ALA A 252 -28.60 -30.88 13.99
N VAL A 253 -27.35 -30.94 14.49
CA VAL A 253 -27.01 -31.69 15.71
C VAL A 253 -27.77 -31.12 16.93
N ALA A 254 -27.78 -29.78 17.07
CA ALA A 254 -28.52 -29.15 18.19
C ALA A 254 -30.04 -29.42 18.15
N VAL A 255 -30.64 -29.37 16.95
CA VAL A 255 -32.05 -29.73 16.75
C VAL A 255 -32.27 -31.21 17.04
N GLY A 256 -31.38 -32.11 16.61
CA GLY A 256 -31.46 -33.53 16.91
C GLY A 256 -31.39 -33.83 18.40
N ILE A 257 -30.44 -33.22 19.12
CA ILE A 257 -30.35 -33.36 20.59
C ILE A 257 -31.62 -32.83 21.28
N TRP A 258 -32.08 -31.64 20.88
CA TRP A 258 -33.31 -31.06 21.41
C TRP A 258 -34.54 -31.94 21.18
N SER A 259 -34.67 -32.47 19.95
CA SER A 259 -35.76 -33.37 19.59
C SER A 259 -35.70 -34.67 20.40
N TYR A 260 -34.51 -35.23 20.61
CA TYR A 260 -34.33 -36.42 21.45
C TYR A 260 -34.69 -36.16 22.91
N GLN A 261 -34.28 -35.04 23.45
CA GLN A 261 -34.61 -34.63 24.85
C GLN A 261 -36.10 -34.29 25.06
N ASN A 262 -36.80 -33.91 23.98
CA ASN A 262 -38.22 -33.48 24.04
C ASN A 262 -39.14 -34.38 23.15
N GLN A 263 -38.91 -35.67 23.11
CA GLN A 263 -39.62 -36.60 22.24
C GLN A 263 -41.16 -36.52 22.34
N GLU A 264 -41.68 -36.39 23.53
CA GLU A 264 -43.12 -36.24 23.75
C GLU A 264 -43.70 -34.96 23.14
N ARG A 265 -43.00 -33.82 23.29
CA ARG A 265 -43.40 -32.54 22.67
C ARG A 265 -43.34 -32.60 21.14
N VAL A 266 -42.31 -33.23 20.58
CA VAL A 266 -42.16 -33.40 19.14
C VAL A 266 -43.30 -34.29 18.59
N ALA A 267 -43.66 -35.37 19.29
CA ALA A 267 -44.77 -36.25 18.90
C ALA A 267 -46.13 -35.50 18.92
N MET A 268 -46.38 -34.65 19.94
CA MET A 268 -47.59 -33.80 19.98
C MET A 268 -47.62 -32.81 18.80
N LEU A 269 -46.53 -32.12 18.51
CA LEU A 269 -46.47 -31.19 17.38
C LEU A 269 -46.69 -31.87 16.02
N LEU A 270 -46.15 -33.06 15.80
CA LEU A 270 -46.37 -33.84 14.59
C LEU A 270 -47.83 -34.26 14.46
N ALA A 271 -48.47 -34.72 15.54
CA ALA A 271 -49.91 -35.07 15.57
C ALA A 271 -50.78 -33.85 15.23
N ASP A 272 -50.46 -32.66 15.75
CA ASP A 272 -51.17 -31.42 15.46
C ASP A 272 -51.05 -31.03 13.98
N ILE A 273 -49.85 -31.15 13.41
CA ILE A 273 -49.58 -30.86 11.97
C ILE A 273 -50.39 -31.83 11.08
N GLU A 274 -50.42 -33.12 11.43
CA GLU A 274 -51.22 -34.09 10.71
C GLU A 274 -52.71 -33.83 10.82
N ALA A 275 -53.20 -33.46 11.99
CA ALA A 275 -54.59 -33.07 12.21
C ALA A 275 -54.98 -31.85 11.38
N TRP A 276 -54.11 -30.84 11.35
CA TRP A 276 -54.31 -29.63 10.54
C TRP A 276 -54.29 -29.95 9.03
N GLY A 277 -53.39 -30.83 8.59
CA GLY A 277 -53.31 -31.32 7.18
C GLY A 277 -54.57 -32.06 6.77
N ARG A 278 -55.21 -32.83 7.67
CA ARG A 278 -56.50 -33.51 7.41
C ARG A 278 -57.65 -32.50 7.28
N THR A 279 -57.65 -31.47 8.15
CA THR A 279 -58.67 -30.40 8.11
C THR A 279 -58.60 -29.59 6.83
N LEU A 280 -57.39 -29.28 6.34
CA LEU A 280 -57.18 -28.58 5.05
C LEU A 280 -57.69 -29.43 3.89
N LYS A 281 -57.41 -30.75 3.85
CA LYS A 281 -57.87 -31.64 2.79
C LYS A 281 -59.39 -31.82 2.74
N SER A 282 -60.07 -31.67 3.89
CA SER A 282 -61.54 -31.73 3.95
C SER A 282 -62.21 -30.40 3.54
N ALA A 283 -61.55 -29.28 3.70
CA ALA A 283 -62.03 -27.98 3.28
C ALA A 283 -61.92 -27.71 1.75
N TRP A 284 -61.17 -28.55 1.01
CA TRP A 284 -61.00 -28.43 -0.44
C TRP A 284 -61.78 -29.51 -1.20
N LYS A 285 -62.63 -30.31 -0.55
CA LYS A 285 -63.65 -31.17 -1.16
C LYS A 285 -65.03 -30.54 -1.03
#